data_00af5f99882971307ec32f7345612d1c
#
_entry.id   00af5f99882971307ec32f7345612d1c
#
_cell.length_a   1.000
_cell.length_b   1.000
_cell.length_c   1.000
_cell.angle_alpha   90.00
_cell.angle_beta   90.00
_cell.angle_gamma   90.00
#
_symmetry.space_group_name_H-M   'P 1'
#
loop_
_entity.id
_entity.type
_entity.pdbx_description
1 polymer ?
#
loop_
_entity_poly.entity_id
_entity_poly.type
_entity_poly.pdbx_seq_one_letter_code
_entity_poly.pdbx_strand_id
1 'polypeptide(L)'
;MPLMTSDGGDRLGLLIHDAQRLLRKRFEMRSAGYGLSVAQWRLLVRVVKDEGVPQARLAEILEIEPISVSRLLDRMEAGGWITRRHDASDRRVRMIFPTDKSRSVFLAIKSVASEVYEEALAGLTREQRRTLIDGLGRIIENLSDGDASPAEQTGIKGTVS
;
A
#
# COMPACT_ATOMS: atom_id res chain seq x y z
N MET A 1 18.78 -36.72 1.77
CA MET A 1 18.13 -35.44 1.67
C MET A 1 19.19 -34.38 1.47
N PRO A 2 19.36 -33.80 0.28
CA PRO A 2 20.27 -32.68 0.14
C PRO A 2 19.67 -31.51 0.85
N LEU A 3 20.38 -30.96 1.81
CA LEU A 3 20.17 -29.63 2.36
C LEU A 3 20.28 -28.62 1.18
N MET A 4 19.16 -28.26 0.61
CA MET A 4 19.11 -27.20 -0.38
C MET A 4 19.50 -25.91 0.32
N THR A 5 20.64 -25.47 -0.06
CA THR A 5 21.39 -24.28 0.27
C THR A 5 20.52 -23.08 0.63
N SER A 6 20.69 -22.59 1.84
CA SER A 6 20.15 -21.34 2.41
C SER A 6 20.54 -20.06 1.65
N ASP A 7 21.34 -20.19 0.60
CA ASP A 7 21.97 -19.06 -0.10
C ASP A 7 20.97 -18.20 -0.92
N GLY A 8 19.84 -18.77 -1.35
CA GLY A 8 18.81 -18.02 -2.10
C GLY A 8 17.83 -17.26 -1.21
N GLY A 9 17.45 -17.83 -0.08
CA GLY A 9 16.46 -17.24 0.83
C GLY A 9 17.00 -16.03 1.59
N ASP A 10 18.21 -16.13 2.12
CA ASP A 10 18.85 -15.03 2.84
C ASP A 10 19.11 -13.82 1.95
N ARG A 11 19.49 -14.04 0.69
CA ARG A 11 19.65 -12.98 -0.29
C ARG A 11 18.33 -12.35 -0.74
N LEU A 12 17.25 -13.13 -0.83
CA LEU A 12 15.93 -12.63 -1.26
C LEU A 12 15.44 -11.51 -0.33
N GLY A 13 15.45 -11.73 0.97
CA GLY A 13 15.00 -10.75 1.95
C GLY A 13 15.80 -9.45 1.90
N LEU A 14 17.12 -9.56 1.80
CA LEU A 14 18.02 -8.41 1.67
C LEU A 14 17.77 -7.64 0.36
N LEU A 15 17.62 -8.34 -0.76
CA LEU A 15 17.37 -7.72 -2.05
C LEU A 15 16.02 -6.99 -2.11
N ILE A 16 14.98 -7.59 -1.56
CA ILE A 16 13.67 -6.95 -1.47
C ILE A 16 13.74 -5.70 -0.59
N HIS A 17 14.38 -5.80 0.58
CA HIS A 17 14.56 -4.67 1.49
C HIS A 17 15.32 -3.52 0.83
N ASP A 18 16.46 -3.81 0.22
CA ASP A 18 17.30 -2.77 -0.42
C ASP A 18 16.61 -2.16 -1.64
N ALA A 19 15.97 -2.98 -2.47
CA ALA A 19 15.20 -2.48 -3.61
C ALA A 19 14.10 -1.52 -3.17
N GLN A 20 13.31 -1.91 -2.17
CA GLN A 20 12.24 -1.06 -1.62
C GLN A 20 12.80 0.25 -1.04
N ARG A 21 13.89 0.17 -0.28
CA ARG A 21 14.54 1.35 0.32
C ARG A 21 15.04 2.33 -0.73
N LEU A 22 15.69 1.82 -1.79
CA LEU A 22 16.24 2.65 -2.87
C LEU A 22 15.14 3.24 -3.76
N LEU A 23 14.11 2.47 -4.11
CA LEU A 23 12.94 2.97 -4.83
C LEU A 23 12.27 4.11 -4.08
N ARG A 24 12.04 3.94 -2.78
CA ARG A 24 11.45 4.97 -1.94
C ARG A 24 12.31 6.23 -1.90
N LYS A 25 13.62 6.09 -1.69
CA LYS A 25 14.56 7.23 -1.67
C LYS A 25 14.54 7.99 -3.00
N ARG A 26 14.55 7.28 -4.13
CA ARG A 26 14.51 7.89 -5.45
C ARG A 26 13.21 8.63 -5.71
N PHE A 27 12.09 8.02 -5.31
CA PHE A 27 10.78 8.64 -5.40
C PHE A 27 10.69 9.90 -4.53
N GLU A 28 11.13 9.86 -3.28
CA GLU A 28 11.15 11.02 -2.37
C GLU A 28 11.93 12.18 -2.98
N MET A 29 13.10 11.93 -3.54
CA MET A 29 13.92 12.96 -4.17
C MET A 29 13.23 13.62 -5.36
N ARG A 30 12.55 12.86 -6.20
CA ARG A 30 11.86 13.39 -7.39
C ARG A 30 10.51 14.00 -7.09
N SER A 31 9.85 13.60 -6.03
CA SER A 31 8.52 14.10 -5.62
C SER A 31 8.57 15.23 -4.59
N ALA A 32 9.74 15.62 -4.12
CA ALA A 32 9.91 16.63 -3.07
C ALA A 32 9.23 17.97 -3.37
N GLY A 33 9.17 18.38 -4.65
CA GLY A 33 8.53 19.62 -5.09
C GLY A 33 7.00 19.64 -4.98
N TYR A 34 6.35 18.50 -4.75
CA TYR A 34 4.89 18.42 -4.65
C TYR A 34 4.33 18.65 -3.23
N GLY A 35 5.20 18.75 -2.22
CA GLY A 35 4.78 19.08 -0.86
C GLY A 35 4.12 17.95 -0.07
N LEU A 36 4.27 16.69 -0.51
CA LEU A 36 3.75 15.50 0.16
C LEU A 36 4.89 14.62 0.68
N SER A 37 4.77 14.18 1.93
CA SER A 37 5.60 13.09 2.46
C SER A 37 5.18 11.75 1.85
N VAL A 38 6.03 10.72 1.98
CA VAL A 38 5.69 9.36 1.51
C VAL A 38 4.44 8.82 2.19
N ALA A 39 4.27 9.06 3.49
CA ALA A 39 3.07 8.65 4.23
C ALA A 39 1.81 9.34 3.71
N GLN A 40 1.89 10.65 3.45
CA GLN A 40 0.80 11.43 2.86
C GLN A 40 0.48 10.95 1.43
N TRP A 41 1.50 10.68 0.64
CA TRP A 41 1.33 10.14 -0.71
C TRP A 41 0.63 8.76 -0.70
N ARG A 42 1.09 7.83 0.15
CA ARG A 42 0.46 6.51 0.27
C ARG A 42 -1.02 6.60 0.65
N LEU A 43 -1.35 7.49 1.57
CA LEU A 43 -2.74 7.75 1.96
C LEU A 43 -3.53 8.35 0.79
N LEU A 44 -2.99 9.35 0.11
CA LEU A 44 -3.64 10.00 -1.02
C LEU A 44 -3.94 9.04 -2.16
N VAL A 45 -3.02 8.13 -2.48
CA VAL A 45 -3.25 7.08 -3.49
C VAL A 45 -4.49 6.26 -3.17
N ARG A 46 -4.69 5.89 -1.91
CA ARG A 46 -5.88 5.14 -1.49
C ARG A 46 -7.15 5.98 -1.60
N VAL A 47 -7.11 7.20 -1.12
CA VAL A 47 -8.26 8.12 -1.17
C VAL A 47 -8.69 8.44 -2.60
N VAL A 48 -7.74 8.59 -3.53
CA VAL A 48 -8.06 8.86 -4.95
C VAL A 48 -8.62 7.60 -5.64
N LYS A 49 -8.14 6.41 -5.28
CA LYS A 49 -8.63 5.15 -5.86
C LYS A 49 -10.00 4.74 -5.30
N ASP A 50 -10.23 4.99 -4.02
CA ASP A 50 -11.45 4.60 -3.31
C ASP A 50 -12.08 5.86 -2.69
N GLU A 51 -12.68 6.73 -3.51
CA GLU A 51 -13.32 7.96 -3.04
C GLU A 51 -14.45 7.63 -2.05
N GLY A 52 -14.42 8.30 -0.91
CA GLY A 52 -15.37 8.03 0.17
C GLY A 52 -14.95 6.85 1.05
N VAL A 53 -13.67 6.48 1.04
CA VAL A 53 -13.16 5.43 1.92
C VAL A 53 -13.35 5.82 3.39
N PRO A 54 -13.87 4.93 4.25
CA PRO A 54 -13.98 5.20 5.68
C PRO A 54 -12.61 5.39 6.33
N GLN A 55 -12.48 6.36 7.24
CA GLN A 55 -11.22 6.63 7.95
C GLN A 55 -10.66 5.38 8.65
N ALA A 56 -11.51 4.58 9.29
CA ALA A 56 -11.10 3.34 9.95
C ALA A 56 -10.49 2.33 8.95
N ARG A 57 -11.03 2.26 7.74
CA ARG A 57 -10.51 1.38 6.69
C ARG A 57 -9.12 1.79 6.21
N LEU A 58 -8.80 3.08 6.21
CA LEU A 58 -7.46 3.57 5.86
C LEU A 58 -6.39 3.07 6.85
N ALA A 59 -6.71 3.02 8.15
CA ALA A 59 -5.80 2.49 9.16
C ALA A 59 -5.47 1.01 8.91
N GLU A 60 -6.47 0.21 8.58
CA GLU A 60 -6.28 -1.21 8.24
C GLU A 60 -5.43 -1.38 6.96
N ILE A 61 -5.79 -0.68 5.87
CA ILE A 61 -5.10 -0.79 4.58
C ILE A 61 -3.64 -0.34 4.68
N LEU A 62 -3.38 0.72 5.44
CA LEU A 62 -2.03 1.29 5.60
C LEU A 62 -1.22 0.60 6.70
N GLU A 63 -1.85 -0.29 7.48
CA GLU A 63 -1.24 -1.00 8.59
C GLU A 63 -0.57 -0.05 9.60
N ILE A 64 -1.26 1.05 9.92
CA ILE A 64 -0.82 2.05 10.89
C ILE A 64 -1.89 2.29 11.94
N GLU A 65 -1.46 2.75 13.11
CA GLU A 65 -2.34 3.03 14.23
C GLU A 65 -3.43 4.06 13.89
N PRO A 66 -4.70 3.85 14.31
CA PRO A 66 -5.80 4.78 14.03
C PRO A 66 -5.51 6.23 14.42
N ILE A 67 -4.80 6.46 15.54
CA ILE A 67 -4.41 7.80 15.96
C ILE A 67 -3.42 8.45 14.99
N SER A 68 -2.52 7.67 14.42
CA SER A 68 -1.56 8.14 13.41
C SER A 68 -2.25 8.53 12.12
N VAL A 69 -3.25 7.73 11.68
CA VAL A 69 -4.10 8.07 10.53
C VAL A 69 -4.85 9.37 10.79
N SER A 70 -5.47 9.51 11.97
CA SER A 70 -6.22 10.72 12.32
C SER A 70 -5.35 11.97 12.23
N ARG A 71 -4.16 11.93 12.82
CA ARG A 71 -3.19 13.05 12.74
C ARG A 71 -2.70 13.34 11.33
N LEU A 72 -2.52 12.30 10.53
CA LEU A 72 -2.12 12.44 9.13
C LEU A 72 -3.23 13.12 8.32
N LEU A 73 -4.47 12.69 8.50
CA LEU A 73 -5.64 13.26 7.87
C LEU A 73 -5.89 14.72 8.29
N ASP A 74 -5.65 15.06 9.57
CA ASP A 74 -5.76 16.45 10.05
C ASP A 74 -4.82 17.38 9.28
N ARG A 75 -3.57 16.95 9.11
CA ARG A 75 -2.58 17.73 8.33
C ARG A 75 -2.94 17.80 6.84
N MET A 76 -3.44 16.71 6.28
CA MET A 76 -3.82 16.67 4.86
C MET A 76 -5.08 17.51 4.58
N GLU A 77 -6.03 17.53 5.49
CA GLU A 77 -7.21 18.40 5.38
C GLU A 77 -6.82 19.88 5.50
N ALA A 78 -5.99 20.22 6.48
CA ALA A 78 -5.44 21.57 6.62
C ALA A 78 -4.66 22.03 5.38
N GLY A 79 -3.95 21.12 4.72
CA GLY A 79 -3.24 21.38 3.46
C GLY A 79 -4.11 21.39 2.21
N GLY A 80 -5.41 21.15 2.32
CA GLY A 80 -6.34 21.11 1.18
C GLY A 80 -6.21 19.87 0.30
N TRP A 81 -5.64 18.79 0.81
CA TRP A 81 -5.45 17.53 0.08
C TRP A 81 -6.65 16.60 0.13
N ILE A 82 -7.42 16.66 1.20
CA ILE A 82 -8.59 15.82 1.42
C ILE A 82 -9.73 16.66 2.04
N THR A 83 -10.95 16.13 1.95
CA THR A 83 -12.09 16.57 2.75
C THR A 83 -12.67 15.38 3.50
N ARG A 84 -13.23 15.65 4.68
CA ARG A 84 -13.95 14.67 5.49
C ARG A 84 -15.44 14.98 5.47
N ARG A 85 -16.26 13.96 5.27
CA ARG A 85 -17.71 14.07 5.35
C ARG A 85 -18.24 12.96 6.22
N HIS A 86 -19.34 13.21 6.94
CA HIS A 86 -20.05 12.17 7.63
C HIS A 86 -20.80 11.28 6.63
N ASP A 87 -20.87 9.98 6.93
CA ASP A 87 -21.74 9.08 6.19
C ASP A 87 -23.21 9.51 6.36
N ALA A 88 -24.01 9.42 5.30
CA ALA A 88 -25.42 9.78 5.31
C ALA A 88 -26.24 8.86 6.22
N SER A 89 -25.85 7.59 6.36
CA SER A 89 -26.54 6.58 7.15
C SER A 89 -26.00 6.43 8.59
N ASP A 90 -24.72 6.73 8.83
CA ASP A 90 -24.11 6.70 10.16
C ASP A 90 -23.14 7.88 10.37
N ARG A 91 -23.59 8.90 11.11
CA ARG A 91 -22.81 10.12 11.39
C ARG A 91 -21.53 9.89 12.17
N ARG A 92 -21.35 8.71 12.77
CA ARG A 92 -20.10 8.34 13.47
C ARG A 92 -19.01 7.96 12.49
N VAL A 93 -19.36 7.56 11.27
CA VAL A 93 -18.42 7.20 10.21
C VAL A 93 -17.99 8.46 9.46
N ARG A 94 -16.68 8.65 9.38
CA ARG A 94 -16.08 9.72 8.56
C ARG A 94 -15.58 9.13 7.25
N MET A 95 -16.07 9.68 6.16
CA MET A 95 -15.70 9.32 4.79
C MET A 95 -14.69 10.31 4.25
N ILE A 96 -13.64 9.83 3.63
CA ILE A 96 -12.51 10.64 3.15
C ILE A 96 -12.59 10.76 1.63
N PHE A 97 -12.50 12.00 1.15
CA PHE A 97 -12.56 12.32 -0.29
C PHE A 97 -11.33 13.13 -0.72
N PRO A 98 -10.84 12.93 -1.96
CA PRO A 98 -9.80 13.77 -2.53
C PRO A 98 -10.39 15.13 -2.92
N THR A 99 -9.51 16.13 -3.02
CA THR A 99 -9.84 17.44 -3.59
C THR A 99 -9.38 17.51 -5.04
N ASP A 100 -9.80 18.56 -5.79
CA ASP A 100 -9.31 18.79 -7.16
C ASP A 100 -7.79 19.01 -7.19
N LYS A 101 -7.25 19.70 -6.17
CA LYS A 101 -5.81 19.83 -5.96
C LYS A 101 -5.12 18.46 -5.90
N SER A 102 -5.64 17.54 -5.11
CA SER A 102 -5.03 16.24 -4.94
C SER A 102 -5.15 15.36 -6.18
N ARG A 103 -6.23 15.44 -6.93
CA ARG A 103 -6.37 14.72 -8.21
C ARG A 103 -5.36 15.19 -9.25
N SER A 104 -5.14 16.50 -9.36
CA SER A 104 -4.15 17.08 -10.28
C SER A 104 -2.72 16.64 -9.93
N VAL A 105 -2.36 16.74 -8.64
CA VAL A 105 -1.04 16.33 -8.16
C VAL A 105 -0.86 14.81 -8.24
N PHE A 106 -1.91 14.04 -8.03
CA PHE A 106 -1.87 12.58 -8.18
C PHE A 106 -1.38 12.15 -9.56
N LEU A 107 -1.88 12.75 -10.63
CA LEU A 107 -1.45 12.44 -11.99
C LEU A 107 0.03 12.78 -12.22
N ALA A 108 0.49 13.93 -11.72
CA ALA A 108 1.87 14.34 -11.83
C ALA A 108 2.81 13.38 -11.05
N ILE A 109 2.47 13.02 -9.83
CA ILE A 109 3.28 12.10 -9.01
C ILE A 109 3.24 10.68 -9.57
N LYS A 110 2.13 10.25 -10.17
CA LYS A 110 2.05 8.96 -10.88
C LYS A 110 3.08 8.90 -12.03
N SER A 111 3.28 9.99 -12.75
CA SER A 111 4.33 10.09 -13.77
C SER A 111 5.73 9.94 -13.16
N VAL A 112 6.01 10.62 -12.05
CA VAL A 112 7.28 10.48 -11.31
C VAL A 112 7.53 9.03 -10.88
N ALA A 113 6.51 8.36 -10.34
CA ALA A 113 6.63 6.95 -9.97
C ALA A 113 6.95 6.05 -11.17
N SER A 114 6.31 6.29 -12.30
CA SER A 114 6.57 5.57 -13.54
C SER A 114 8.02 5.73 -14.01
N GLU A 115 8.55 6.95 -13.97
CA GLU A 115 9.94 7.23 -14.33
C GLU A 115 10.93 6.51 -13.39
N VAL A 116 10.66 6.48 -12.10
CA VAL A 116 11.49 5.76 -11.12
C VAL A 116 11.48 4.26 -11.39
N TYR A 117 10.33 3.69 -11.74
CA TYR A 117 10.23 2.26 -12.08
C TYR A 117 10.97 1.94 -13.39
N GLU A 118 10.86 2.78 -14.41
CA GLU A 118 11.61 2.59 -15.65
C GLU A 118 13.13 2.66 -15.42
N GLU A 119 13.59 3.58 -14.58
CA GLU A 119 14.99 3.65 -14.17
C GLU A 119 15.41 2.37 -13.41
N ALA A 120 14.61 1.91 -12.49
CA ALA A 120 14.89 0.72 -11.68
C ALA A 120 14.93 -0.57 -12.53
N LEU A 121 14.13 -0.65 -13.58
CA LEU A 121 14.04 -1.80 -14.47
C LEU A 121 14.95 -1.69 -15.70
N ALA A 122 15.77 -0.63 -15.78
CA ALA A 122 16.69 -0.44 -16.90
C ALA A 122 17.67 -1.63 -17.01
N GLY A 123 17.91 -2.08 -18.24
CA GLY A 123 18.75 -3.24 -18.52
C GLY A 123 18.05 -4.60 -18.42
N LEU A 124 16.85 -4.67 -17.87
CA LEU A 124 16.05 -5.89 -17.90
C LEU A 124 15.26 -6.00 -19.21
N THR A 125 15.28 -7.19 -19.80
CA THR A 125 14.44 -7.49 -20.96
C THR A 125 12.96 -7.51 -20.55
N ARG A 126 12.05 -7.42 -21.54
CA ARG A 126 10.61 -7.50 -21.28
C ARG A 126 10.19 -8.79 -20.56
N GLU A 127 10.82 -9.90 -20.92
CA GLU A 127 10.57 -11.19 -20.28
C GLU A 127 11.04 -11.22 -18.82
N GLN A 128 12.25 -10.68 -18.55
CA GLN A 128 12.78 -10.58 -17.20
C GLN A 128 11.93 -9.68 -16.29
N ARG A 129 11.44 -8.55 -16.82
CA ARG A 129 10.51 -7.66 -16.08
C ARG A 129 9.23 -8.40 -15.71
N ARG A 130 8.64 -9.14 -16.66
CA ARG A 130 7.43 -9.93 -16.43
C ARG A 130 7.66 -11.00 -15.36
N THR A 131 8.73 -11.79 -15.50
CA THR A 131 9.09 -12.84 -14.54
C THR A 131 9.29 -12.29 -13.13
N LEU A 132 9.94 -11.13 -13.01
CA LEU A 132 10.14 -10.45 -11.72
C LEU A 132 8.78 -10.07 -11.08
N ILE A 133 7.90 -9.44 -11.83
CA ILE A 133 6.59 -9.00 -11.32
C ILE A 133 5.73 -10.19 -10.95
N ASP A 134 5.68 -11.24 -11.79
CA ASP A 134 4.93 -12.46 -11.53
C ASP A 134 5.46 -13.19 -10.27
N GLY A 135 6.79 -13.23 -10.11
CA GLY A 135 7.45 -13.82 -8.95
C GLY A 135 7.13 -13.09 -7.65
N LEU A 136 7.21 -11.76 -7.65
CA LEU A 136 6.83 -10.93 -6.49
C LEU A 136 5.34 -11.08 -6.16
N GLY A 137 4.48 -11.13 -7.17
CA GLY A 137 3.04 -11.39 -7.00
C GLY A 137 2.78 -12.72 -6.30
N ARG A 138 3.45 -13.78 -6.73
CA ARG A 138 3.35 -15.12 -6.11
C ARG A 138 3.82 -15.13 -4.65
N ILE A 139 4.91 -14.41 -4.35
CA ILE A 139 5.38 -14.28 -2.95
C ILE A 139 4.31 -13.63 -2.08
N ILE A 140 3.70 -12.56 -2.56
CA ILE A 140 2.63 -11.85 -1.83
C ILE A 140 1.43 -12.76 -1.61
N GLU A 141 0.96 -13.47 -2.64
CA GLU A 141 -0.14 -14.44 -2.52
C GLU A 141 0.17 -15.51 -1.46
N ASN A 142 1.33 -16.14 -1.53
CA ASN A 142 1.72 -17.20 -0.60
C ASN A 142 1.78 -16.74 0.86
N LEU A 143 2.12 -15.49 1.10
CA LEU A 143 2.20 -14.93 2.45
C LEU A 143 0.85 -14.39 2.94
N SER A 144 -0.01 -13.93 2.02
CA SER A 144 -1.34 -13.41 2.36
C SER A 144 -2.33 -14.52 2.77
N ASP A 145 -2.23 -15.71 2.18
CA ASP A 145 -3.08 -16.85 2.52
C ASP A 145 -2.84 -17.40 3.95
N GLY A 146 -1.73 -17.01 4.59
CA GLY A 146 -1.41 -17.35 5.97
C GLY A 146 -2.16 -16.52 7.03
N ASP A 147 -2.77 -15.40 6.66
CA ASP A 147 -3.51 -14.50 7.55
C ASP A 147 -5.03 -14.81 7.64
N ALA A 148 -5.50 -15.85 6.94
CA ALA A 148 -6.85 -16.39 7.15
C ALA A 148 -6.88 -17.10 8.50
N SER A 149 -7.36 -16.39 9.52
CA SER A 149 -7.54 -16.86 10.90
C SER A 149 -8.26 -18.21 10.95
N PRO A 150 -7.82 -19.18 11.80
CA PRO A 150 -8.49 -20.47 11.98
C PRO A 150 -9.74 -20.30 12.85
N ALA A 151 -10.78 -19.60 12.38
CA ALA A 151 -12.03 -19.38 13.13
C ALA A 151 -13.25 -20.12 12.57
N GLU A 152 -13.08 -21.08 11.65
CA GLU A 152 -14.22 -21.86 11.11
C GLU A 152 -14.02 -23.37 11.06
N GLN A 153 -13.37 -23.96 12.05
CA GLN A 153 -13.40 -25.42 12.23
C GLN A 153 -13.81 -25.83 13.63
N THR A 154 -14.92 -25.30 14.14
CA THR A 154 -15.61 -25.93 15.29
C THR A 154 -17.10 -25.74 15.11
N GLY A 155 -17.63 -26.50 14.21
CA GLY A 155 -19.07 -26.61 13.99
C GLY A 155 -19.41 -28.06 13.70
N ILE A 156 -20.05 -28.70 14.70
CA ILE A 156 -20.97 -29.82 14.56
C ILE A 156 -20.38 -31.23 14.50
N LYS A 157 -20.35 -31.85 15.65
CA LYS A 157 -20.88 -33.21 15.84
C LYS A 157 -21.59 -33.25 17.19
N GLY A 158 -22.89 -33.07 17.15
CA GLY A 158 -23.82 -33.38 18.23
C GLY A 158 -24.76 -34.47 17.77
N THR A 159 -24.54 -35.61 18.26
CA THR A 159 -25.15 -36.88 17.95
C THR A 159 -26.54 -36.98 18.59
N VAL A 160 -27.39 -37.58 17.82
CA VAL A 160 -28.60 -38.32 18.13
C VAL A 160 -28.48 -39.25 19.35
N SER A 161 -29.46 -39.23 20.20
CA SER A 161 -30.25 -40.38 20.72
C SER A 161 -31.52 -39.89 21.36
#